data_6d16a0648896db8dc4bbc3235187b109
#
_entry.id   6d16a0648896db8dc4bbc3235187b109
#
_cell.length_a   1.000
_cell.length_b   1.000
_cell.length_c   1.000
_cell.angle_alpha   90.00
_cell.angle_beta   90.00
_cell.angle_gamma   90.00
#
_symmetry.space_group_name_H-M   'P 1'
#
loop_
_entity.id
_entity.type
_entity.pdbx_description
1 polymer ?
#
loop_
_entity_poly.entity_id
_entity_poly.type
_entity_poly.pdbx_seq_one_letter_code
_entity_poly.pdbx_strand_id
1 'polypeptide(L)'
;MDHVSLSFLNVDENAKIVDLLFKFSANEKIQMHRHCSNYSTFTVQGELKTYYPDGSLKSVRPAGVFKAGTPGEPHTEGGGDEDVIVYFSLRPYTTTDPIYELLDENMEVVQMMNFEALQELNEEYSA
;
A
#
# COMPACT_ATOMS: atom_id res chain seq x y z
N MET A 1 -4.67 -3.25 -10.48
CA MET A 1 -4.62 -4.28 -9.43
C MET A 1 -6.03 -4.56 -8.96
N ASP A 2 -6.41 -5.81 -8.90
CA ASP A 2 -7.76 -6.21 -8.50
C ASP A 2 -7.98 -5.97 -7.01
N HIS A 3 -9.24 -5.68 -6.65
CA HIS A 3 -9.66 -5.49 -5.26
C HIS A 3 -9.07 -4.25 -4.57
N VAL A 4 -8.50 -3.33 -5.34
CA VAL A 4 -7.88 -2.11 -4.83
C VAL A 4 -8.43 -0.90 -5.55
N SER A 5 -8.82 0.11 -4.77
CA SER A 5 -9.07 1.47 -5.27
C SER A 5 -8.17 2.42 -4.51
N LEU A 6 -7.83 3.54 -5.10
CA LEU A 6 -6.98 4.52 -4.42
C LEU A 6 -7.43 5.94 -4.68
N SER A 7 -7.10 6.83 -3.74
CA SER A 7 -7.36 8.27 -3.86
C SER A 7 -6.15 9.01 -3.30
N PHE A 8 -5.54 9.86 -4.11
CA PHE A 8 -4.40 10.65 -3.69
C PHE A 8 -4.88 11.85 -2.85
N LEU A 9 -4.23 12.07 -1.72
CA LEU A 9 -4.49 13.19 -0.83
C LEU A 9 -3.43 14.28 -1.00
N ASN A 10 -2.17 13.89 -1.16
CA ASN A 10 -1.06 14.82 -1.29
C ASN A 10 0.11 14.14 -1.99
N VAL A 11 0.70 14.83 -2.95
CA VAL A 11 1.94 14.39 -3.61
C VAL A 11 2.91 15.55 -3.52
N ASP A 12 3.94 15.42 -2.69
CA ASP A 12 4.93 16.48 -2.43
C ASP A 12 6.30 16.03 -2.92
N GLU A 13 6.73 16.55 -4.08
CA GLU A 13 8.00 16.19 -4.67
C GLU A 13 9.19 16.67 -3.84
N ASN A 14 9.09 17.85 -3.25
CA ASN A 14 10.19 18.40 -2.47
C ASN A 14 10.46 17.61 -1.20
N ALA A 15 9.40 17.23 -0.50
CA ALA A 15 9.50 16.43 0.72
C ALA A 15 9.55 14.93 0.42
N LYS A 16 9.26 14.53 -0.82
CA LYS A 16 9.16 13.13 -1.24
C LYS A 16 8.15 12.35 -0.39
N ILE A 17 6.95 12.91 -0.30
CA ILE A 17 5.85 12.30 0.45
C ILE A 17 4.70 12.05 -0.51
N VAL A 18 4.12 10.85 -0.44
CA VAL A 18 2.86 10.54 -1.12
C VAL A 18 1.88 10.06 -0.04
N ASP A 19 0.84 10.85 0.17
CA ASP A 19 -0.25 10.51 1.09
C ASP A 19 -1.46 10.10 0.27
N LEU A 20 -2.01 8.92 0.54
CA LEU A 20 -3.14 8.41 -0.20
C LEU A 20 -4.03 7.52 0.65
N LEU A 21 -5.25 7.33 0.19
CA LEU A 21 -6.17 6.35 0.74
C LEU A 21 -6.21 5.16 -0.20
N PHE A 22 -6.12 3.97 0.37
CA PHE A 22 -6.43 2.73 -0.32
C PHE A 22 -7.73 2.17 0.23
N LYS A 23 -8.52 1.58 -0.66
CA LYS A 23 -9.68 0.79 -0.29
C LYS A 23 -9.45 -0.62 -0.81
N PHE A 24 -9.45 -1.58 0.10
CA PHE A 24 -9.33 -3.01 -0.23
C PHE A 24 -10.67 -3.70 -0.04
N SER A 25 -11.04 -4.55 -0.99
CA SER A 25 -12.33 -5.25 -0.96
C SER A 25 -12.44 -6.22 0.21
N ALA A 26 -13.67 -6.33 0.75
CA ALA A 26 -13.98 -7.29 1.80
C ALA A 26 -13.67 -8.72 1.36
N ASN A 27 -13.13 -9.52 2.28
CA ASN A 27 -12.86 -10.95 2.12
C ASN A 27 -11.94 -11.31 0.94
N GLU A 28 -11.13 -10.33 0.48
CA GLU A 28 -10.18 -10.53 -0.61
C GLU A 28 -8.78 -10.10 -0.17
N LYS A 29 -7.78 -10.68 -0.81
CA LYS A 29 -6.38 -10.29 -0.63
C LYS A 29 -5.88 -9.60 -1.89
N ILE A 30 -5.10 -8.53 -1.72
CA ILE A 30 -4.45 -7.88 -2.85
C ILE A 30 -3.19 -8.65 -3.24
N GLN A 31 -2.55 -8.25 -4.32
CA GLN A 31 -1.33 -8.90 -4.81
C GLN A 31 -0.20 -8.84 -3.79
N MET A 32 0.60 -9.90 -3.72
CA MET A 32 1.84 -9.92 -2.93
C MET A 32 2.73 -8.74 -3.32
N HIS A 33 3.25 -8.05 -2.32
CA HIS A 33 4.10 -6.89 -2.55
C HIS A 33 5.04 -6.69 -1.37
N ARG A 34 6.04 -5.82 -1.56
CA ARG A 34 6.88 -5.32 -0.47
C ARG A 34 7.10 -3.83 -0.65
N HIS A 35 7.19 -3.13 0.47
CA HIS A 35 7.55 -1.73 0.48
C HIS A 35 9.07 -1.63 0.51
N CYS A 36 9.61 -0.63 -0.21
CA CYS A 36 11.05 -0.45 -0.38
C CYS A 36 11.59 0.79 0.36
N SER A 37 10.69 1.56 0.98
CA SER A 37 11.05 2.74 1.75
C SER A 37 10.12 2.88 2.96
N ASN A 38 10.41 3.84 3.81
CA ASN A 38 9.59 4.08 5.01
C ASN A 38 8.16 4.42 4.64
N TYR A 39 7.23 3.92 5.41
CA TYR A 39 5.81 4.22 5.24
C TYR A 39 5.08 4.02 6.57
N SER A 40 3.89 4.61 6.65
CA SER A 40 3.00 4.44 7.80
C SER A 40 1.59 4.20 7.31
N THR A 41 0.80 3.50 8.11
CA THR A 41 -0.61 3.24 7.81
C THR A 41 -1.49 3.66 8.98
N PHE A 42 -2.71 4.08 8.66
CA PHE A 42 -3.77 4.35 9.63
C PHE A 42 -5.06 3.76 9.08
N THR A 43 -5.64 2.83 9.82
CA THR A 43 -6.91 2.21 9.40
C THR A 43 -8.05 3.19 9.68
N VAL A 44 -8.72 3.63 8.62
CA VAL A 44 -9.81 4.61 8.70
C VAL A 44 -11.15 3.94 8.94
N GLN A 45 -11.40 2.81 8.26
CA GLN A 45 -12.66 2.09 8.33
C GLN A 45 -12.40 0.60 8.15
N GLY A 46 -13.14 -0.23 8.85
CA GLY A 46 -13.04 -1.68 8.75
C GLY A 46 -11.85 -2.24 9.51
N GLU A 47 -11.37 -3.40 9.08
CA GLU A 47 -10.20 -4.05 9.66
C GLU A 47 -9.20 -4.35 8.56
N LEU A 48 -7.96 -3.87 8.73
CA LEU A 48 -6.87 -4.22 7.83
C LEU A 48 -6.23 -5.51 8.32
N LYS A 49 -6.32 -6.56 7.52
CA LYS A 49 -5.65 -7.84 7.78
C LYS A 49 -4.41 -7.94 6.92
N THR A 50 -3.29 -8.30 7.53
CA THR A 50 -2.04 -8.55 6.80
C THR A 50 -1.66 -10.02 6.92
N TYR A 51 -0.97 -10.53 5.90
CA TYR A 51 -0.66 -11.94 5.79
C TYR A 51 0.80 -12.15 5.40
N TYR A 52 1.41 -13.21 5.94
CA TYR A 52 2.73 -13.66 5.51
C TYR A 52 2.67 -14.25 4.10
N PRO A 53 3.83 -14.42 3.41
CA PRO A 53 3.86 -15.04 2.09
C PRO A 53 3.23 -16.42 2.02
N ASP A 54 3.23 -17.19 3.10
CA ASP A 54 2.62 -18.51 3.16
C ASP A 54 1.08 -18.47 3.28
N GLY A 55 0.50 -17.27 3.39
CA GLY A 55 -0.93 -17.07 3.52
C GLY A 55 -1.44 -17.02 4.94
N SER A 56 -0.60 -17.28 5.94
CA SER A 56 -1.01 -17.19 7.33
C SER A 56 -1.22 -15.75 7.77
N LEU A 57 -2.13 -15.54 8.70
CA LEU A 57 -2.47 -14.22 9.21
C LEU A 57 -1.29 -13.65 10.02
N LYS A 58 -0.87 -12.43 9.69
CA LYS A 58 0.18 -11.71 10.40
C LYS A 58 -0.39 -10.76 11.44
N SER A 59 -1.37 -9.95 11.06
CA SER A 59 -1.97 -8.96 11.96
C SER A 59 -3.38 -8.60 11.56
N VAL A 60 -4.14 -8.10 12.55
CA VAL A 60 -5.45 -7.49 12.35
C VAL A 60 -5.39 -6.10 12.96
N ARG A 61 -5.69 -5.08 12.16
CA ARG A 61 -5.63 -3.68 12.58
C ARG A 61 -7.01 -3.04 12.39
N PRO A 62 -7.80 -2.94 13.47
CA PRO A 62 -9.10 -2.29 13.38
C PRO A 62 -8.99 -0.78 13.14
N ALA A 63 -10.12 -0.14 12.82
CA ALA A 63 -10.18 1.30 12.62
C ALA A 63 -9.59 2.05 13.83
N GLY A 64 -8.81 3.08 13.56
CA GLY A 64 -8.13 3.88 14.58
C GLY A 64 -6.70 3.44 14.90
N VAL A 65 -6.21 2.36 14.30
CA VAL A 65 -4.86 1.86 14.56
C VAL A 65 -3.86 2.48 13.59
N PHE A 66 -2.84 3.13 14.14
CA PHE A 66 -1.67 3.62 13.41
C PHE A 66 -0.53 2.61 13.52
N LYS A 67 0.17 2.39 12.42
CA LYS A 67 1.32 1.49 12.39
C LYS A 67 2.39 2.01 11.44
N ALA A 68 3.62 2.14 11.96
CA ALA A 68 4.79 2.34 11.10
C ALA A 68 5.13 1.01 10.42
N GLY A 69 5.32 1.05 9.11
CA GLY A 69 5.60 -0.15 8.33
C GLY A 69 7.05 -0.57 8.39
N THR A 70 7.32 -1.82 8.04
CA THR A 70 8.66 -2.38 7.95
C THR A 70 9.00 -2.62 6.48
N PRO A 71 9.93 -1.82 5.88
CA PRO A 71 10.33 -2.04 4.49
C PRO A 71 11.00 -3.40 4.30
N GLY A 72 10.84 -3.97 3.12
CA GLY A 72 11.54 -5.16 2.68
C GLY A 72 10.82 -6.48 2.92
N GLU A 73 9.81 -6.53 3.76
CA GLU A 73 9.05 -7.75 4.03
C GLU A 73 7.95 -7.98 3.00
N PRO A 74 7.99 -9.08 2.22
CA PRO A 74 6.87 -9.42 1.35
C PRO A 74 5.63 -9.76 2.18
N HIS A 75 4.49 -9.24 1.76
CA HIS A 75 3.21 -9.53 2.41
C HIS A 75 2.03 -9.31 1.47
N THR A 76 0.87 -9.82 1.87
CA THR A 76 -0.41 -9.42 1.30
C THR A 76 -1.27 -8.80 2.38
N GLU A 77 -2.31 -8.13 1.95
CA GLU A 77 -3.26 -7.50 2.87
C GLU A 77 -4.64 -7.42 2.23
N GLY A 78 -5.64 -7.16 3.05
CA GLY A 78 -7.01 -7.02 2.57
C GLY A 78 -7.97 -6.67 3.68
N GLY A 79 -9.25 -6.59 3.35
CA GLY A 79 -10.32 -6.33 4.30
C GLY A 79 -10.76 -7.58 5.05
N GLY A 80 -11.45 -7.36 6.17
CA GLY A 80 -12.18 -8.42 6.85
C GLY A 80 -13.56 -8.64 6.22
N ASP A 81 -14.61 -8.66 7.03
CA ASP A 81 -15.98 -8.88 6.55
C ASP A 81 -16.56 -7.67 5.79
N GLU A 82 -15.90 -6.52 5.86
CA GLU A 82 -16.26 -5.32 5.11
C GLU A 82 -15.04 -4.75 4.39
N ASP A 83 -15.28 -3.85 3.44
CA ASP A 83 -14.20 -3.14 2.77
C ASP A 83 -13.41 -2.34 3.81
N VAL A 84 -12.09 -2.31 3.67
CA VAL A 84 -11.22 -1.54 4.54
C VAL A 84 -10.72 -0.31 3.81
N ILE A 85 -10.71 0.83 4.50
CA ILE A 85 -10.10 2.06 4.02
C ILE A 85 -8.89 2.35 4.89
N VAL A 86 -7.73 2.48 4.26
CA VAL A 86 -6.46 2.68 4.95
C VAL A 86 -5.75 3.90 4.38
N TYR A 87 -5.31 4.78 5.27
CA TYR A 87 -4.43 5.89 4.92
C TYR A 87 -3.00 5.37 4.89
N PHE A 88 -2.29 5.65 3.81
CA PHE A 88 -0.85 5.36 3.67
C PHE A 88 -0.09 6.66 3.49
N SER A 89 0.99 6.81 4.25
CA SER A 89 1.98 7.85 4.02
C SER A 89 3.26 7.19 3.52
N LEU A 90 3.54 7.35 2.23
CA LEU A 90 4.71 6.74 1.58
C LEU A 90 5.83 7.78 1.54
N ARG A 91 7.03 7.38 1.95
CA ARG A 91 8.17 8.30 2.09
C ARG A 91 9.39 7.76 1.36
N PRO A 92 9.43 7.85 0.02
CA PRO A 92 10.57 7.37 -0.75
C PRO A 92 11.82 8.22 -0.49
N TYR A 93 12.98 7.62 -0.69
CA TYR A 93 14.26 8.32 -0.52
C TYR A 93 14.59 9.21 -1.71
N THR A 94 14.18 8.80 -2.89
CA THR A 94 14.39 9.52 -4.16
C THR A 94 13.13 9.45 -5.01
N THR A 95 13.10 10.16 -6.14
CA THR A 95 11.96 10.11 -7.06
C THR A 95 12.02 8.90 -8.00
N THR A 96 13.14 8.21 -8.09
CA THR A 96 13.34 7.10 -9.03
C THR A 96 13.44 5.73 -8.37
N ASP A 97 13.85 5.67 -7.10
CA ASP A 97 13.93 4.40 -6.37
C ASP A 97 12.52 3.81 -6.14
N PRO A 98 12.38 2.49 -6.12
CA PRO A 98 11.10 1.88 -5.85
C PRO A 98 10.54 2.29 -4.49
N ILE A 99 9.25 2.64 -4.46
CA ILE A 99 8.49 2.82 -3.23
C ILE A 99 7.94 1.47 -2.79
N TYR A 100 7.36 0.73 -3.75
CA TYR A 100 6.95 -0.64 -3.53
C TYR A 100 7.06 -1.43 -4.83
N GLU A 101 7.14 -2.76 -4.66
CA GLU A 101 7.27 -3.70 -5.75
C GLU A 101 6.17 -4.75 -5.65
N LEU A 102 5.48 -5.01 -6.76
CA LEU A 102 4.51 -6.09 -6.86
C LEU A 102 5.26 -7.36 -7.23
N LEU A 103 4.92 -8.45 -6.56
CA LEU A 103 5.64 -9.72 -6.67
C LEU A 103 4.71 -10.80 -7.24
N ASP A 104 5.28 -11.74 -7.96
CA ASP A 104 4.56 -12.93 -8.41
C ASP A 104 4.65 -14.04 -7.34
N GLU A 105 4.11 -15.22 -7.66
CA GLU A 105 4.11 -16.36 -6.74
C GLU A 105 5.50 -16.90 -6.42
N ASN A 106 6.50 -16.56 -7.24
CA ASN A 106 7.90 -16.92 -7.02
C ASN A 106 8.70 -15.80 -6.34
N MET A 107 8.01 -14.76 -5.84
CA MET A 107 8.62 -13.59 -5.22
C MET A 107 9.49 -12.76 -6.17
N GLU A 108 9.26 -12.89 -7.48
CA GLU A 108 9.94 -12.06 -8.46
C GLU A 108 9.15 -10.78 -8.72
N VAL A 109 9.86 -9.67 -8.95
CA VAL A 109 9.25 -8.37 -9.20
C VAL A 109 8.60 -8.36 -10.58
N VAL A 110 7.29 -8.13 -10.63
CA VAL A 110 6.54 -8.01 -11.89
C VAL A 110 6.19 -6.57 -12.21
N GLN A 111 6.20 -5.68 -11.23
CA GLN A 111 5.95 -4.26 -11.42
C GLN A 111 6.58 -3.48 -10.27
N MET A 112 7.15 -2.32 -10.59
CA MET A 112 7.74 -1.41 -9.61
C MET A 112 6.98 -0.09 -9.67
N MET A 113 6.71 0.50 -8.49
CA MET A 113 6.13 1.84 -8.39
C MET A 113 7.11 2.75 -7.66
N ASN A 114 7.46 3.87 -8.31
CA ASN A 114 8.29 4.91 -7.71
C ASN A 114 7.49 6.22 -7.61
N PHE A 115 8.13 7.28 -7.11
CA PHE A 115 7.46 8.57 -6.97
C PHE A 115 6.94 9.09 -8.32
N GLU A 116 7.76 9.00 -9.35
CA GLU A 116 7.39 9.47 -10.70
C GLU A 116 6.16 8.74 -11.23
N ALA A 117 6.10 7.42 -11.05
CA ALA A 117 4.96 6.62 -11.49
C ALA A 117 3.68 6.99 -10.74
N LEU A 118 3.77 7.20 -9.43
CA LEU A 118 2.61 7.63 -8.63
C LEU A 118 2.17 9.05 -8.97
N GLN A 119 3.11 9.95 -9.25
CA GLN A 119 2.80 11.31 -9.66
C GLN A 119 2.05 11.33 -11.00
N GLU A 120 2.50 10.53 -11.96
CA GLU A 120 1.79 10.38 -13.25
C GLU A 120 0.38 9.84 -13.04
N LEU A 121 0.22 8.85 -12.19
CA LEU A 121 -1.08 8.27 -11.89
C LEU A 121 -2.00 9.29 -11.24
N ASN A 122 -1.49 10.10 -10.31
CA ASN A 122 -2.24 11.19 -9.69
C ASN A 122 -2.71 12.22 -10.72
N GLU A 123 -1.83 12.61 -11.62
CA GLU A 123 -2.17 13.57 -12.69
C GLU A 123 -3.26 13.02 -13.61
N GLU A 124 -3.19 11.74 -13.94
CA GLU A 124 -4.20 11.07 -14.77
C GLU A 124 -5.59 11.10 -14.14
N TYR A 125 -5.68 10.88 -12.83
CA TYR A 125 -6.96 10.81 -12.14
C TYR A 125 -7.44 12.15 -11.56
N SER A 126 -6.59 13.17 -11.54
CA SER A 126 -6.93 14.48 -10.97
C SER A 126 -7.36 15.51 -12.00
N ALA A 127 -7.38 15.16 -13.27
CA ALA A 127 -7.69 16.08 -14.37
C ALA A 127 -9.15 16.55 -14.36
#